data_5c9eb7e08026057542c4f566c3cacb47
#
_entry.id   5c9eb7e08026057542c4f566c3cacb47
#
_cell.length_a   1.000
_cell.length_b   1.000
_cell.length_c   1.000
_cell.angle_alpha   90.00
_cell.angle_beta   90.00
_cell.angle_gamma   90.00
#
_symmetry.space_group_name_H-M   'P 1'
#
loop_
_entity.id
_entity.type
_entity.pdbx_description
1 polymer ?
#
loop_
_entity_poly.entity_id
_entity_poly.type
_entity_poly.pdbx_seq_one_letter_code
_entity_poly.pdbx_strand_id
1 'polypeptide(L)'
;MHAIRRTGLMAVFAALLGVAGDLVLQYTSNPAHLMSRQSLYLLDVSPARLLLGHYVGVAAILMEIAGFWSVYRALQPAGERYARSFFLVNAFGAMLGAAFHATFVFVGLTLQTQSRVGGAADAEFIDLLASFNSARVGLAVPALAAIVVGSLLFALVTLLRPTLYPRWMAVCNPLGFLLLIIGLTLVLPASALVLAPTAINLSHLLFFSAATLAVRSA
;
A
#
# COMPACT_ATOMS: atom_id res chain seq x y z
N MET A 1 -7.65 3.32 25.86
CA MET A 1 -8.68 3.28 24.79
C MET A 1 -8.69 4.51 23.89
N HIS A 2 -8.87 5.75 24.43
CA HIS A 2 -8.93 6.97 23.60
C HIS A 2 -7.73 7.14 22.65
N ALA A 3 -6.49 6.89 23.14
CA ALA A 3 -5.29 7.00 22.31
C ALA A 3 -5.29 5.99 21.13
N ILE A 4 -5.66 4.72 21.39
CA ILE A 4 -5.74 3.67 20.36
C ILE A 4 -6.75 4.05 19.27
N ARG A 5 -7.95 4.51 19.66
CA ARG A 5 -8.97 4.93 18.68
C ARG A 5 -8.56 6.17 17.89
N ARG A 6 -7.93 7.17 18.55
CA ARG A 6 -7.45 8.37 17.85
C ARG A 6 -6.40 8.02 16.79
N THR A 7 -5.38 7.24 17.16
CA THR A 7 -4.36 6.80 16.21
C THR A 7 -4.92 5.86 15.13
N GLY A 8 -5.93 5.04 15.48
CA GLY A 8 -6.66 4.24 14.50
C GLY A 8 -7.41 5.10 13.47
N LEU A 9 -8.12 6.15 13.92
CA LEU A 9 -8.80 7.09 13.01
C LEU A 9 -7.81 7.87 12.14
N MET A 10 -6.65 8.26 12.68
CA MET A 10 -5.57 8.86 11.88
C MET A 10 -5.09 7.90 10.78
N ALA A 11 -4.99 6.60 11.08
CA ALA A 11 -4.61 5.59 10.11
C ALA A 11 -5.66 5.39 9.02
N VAL A 12 -6.94 5.39 9.39
CA VAL A 12 -8.05 5.33 8.40
C VAL A 12 -7.97 6.54 7.46
N PHE A 13 -7.74 7.73 8.00
CA PHE A 13 -7.56 8.93 7.19
C PHE A 13 -6.31 8.85 6.30
N ALA A 14 -5.18 8.39 6.84
CA ALA A 14 -3.95 8.19 6.08
C ALA A 14 -4.14 7.20 4.92
N ALA A 15 -4.75 6.03 5.17
CA ALA A 15 -5.01 5.05 4.14
C ALA A 15 -6.00 5.57 3.07
N LEU A 16 -7.00 6.37 3.46
CA LEU A 16 -7.88 7.05 2.51
C LEU A 16 -7.13 8.04 1.62
N LEU A 17 -6.20 8.82 2.19
CA LEU A 17 -5.30 9.68 1.41
C LEU A 17 -4.40 8.85 0.49
N GLY A 18 -3.93 7.68 0.94
CA GLY A 18 -3.15 6.76 0.12
C GLY A 18 -3.94 6.27 -1.10
N VAL A 19 -5.19 5.85 -0.90
CA VAL A 19 -6.11 5.48 -1.99
C VAL A 19 -6.30 6.65 -2.97
N ALA A 20 -6.52 7.86 -2.46
CA ALA A 20 -6.67 9.04 -3.30
C ALA A 20 -5.38 9.36 -4.07
N GLY A 21 -4.21 9.26 -3.42
CA GLY A 21 -2.89 9.42 -4.03
C GLY A 21 -2.63 8.45 -5.17
N ASP A 22 -2.96 7.16 -4.94
CA ASP A 22 -2.85 6.11 -5.96
C ASP A 22 -3.74 6.40 -7.18
N LEU A 23 -4.99 6.82 -6.97
CA LEU A 23 -5.89 7.18 -8.06
C LEU A 23 -5.39 8.40 -8.83
N VAL A 24 -4.91 9.42 -8.15
CA VAL A 24 -4.31 10.60 -8.80
C VAL A 24 -3.10 10.20 -9.63
N LEU A 25 -2.24 9.30 -9.10
CA LEU A 25 -1.00 8.87 -9.74
C LEU A 25 -1.22 7.90 -10.89
N GLN A 26 -2.14 6.93 -10.77
CA GLN A 26 -2.16 5.73 -11.60
C GLN A 26 -3.48 5.54 -12.38
N TYR A 27 -4.54 6.30 -12.09
CA TYR A 27 -5.80 6.11 -12.80
C TYR A 27 -5.68 6.45 -14.28
N THR A 28 -6.06 5.50 -15.12
CA THR A 28 -6.22 5.65 -16.57
C THR A 28 -7.61 5.15 -16.99
N SER A 29 -8.19 5.74 -18.01
CA SER A 29 -9.39 5.22 -18.67
C SER A 29 -9.09 4.16 -19.73
N ASN A 30 -7.79 3.86 -20.00
CA ASN A 30 -7.35 2.90 -20.98
C ASN A 30 -6.97 1.56 -20.32
N PRO A 31 -7.81 0.51 -20.40
CA PRO A 31 -7.52 -0.79 -19.79
C PRO A 31 -6.25 -1.44 -20.33
N ALA A 32 -5.94 -1.25 -21.62
CA ALA A 32 -4.72 -1.83 -22.23
C ALA A 32 -3.45 -1.22 -21.63
N HIS A 33 -3.46 0.09 -21.33
CA HIS A 33 -2.34 0.75 -20.66
C HIS A 33 -2.18 0.29 -19.22
N LEU A 34 -3.29 0.10 -18.47
CA LEU A 34 -3.24 -0.40 -17.10
C LEU A 34 -2.63 -1.81 -17.04
N MET A 35 -2.99 -2.68 -17.97
CA MET A 35 -2.53 -4.07 -18.00
C MET A 35 -1.12 -4.23 -18.61
N SER A 36 -0.52 -3.14 -19.08
CA SER A 36 0.82 -3.17 -19.66
C SER A 36 1.90 -3.39 -18.60
N ARG A 37 2.80 -4.33 -18.85
CA ARG A 37 4.01 -4.54 -18.03
C ARG A 37 4.97 -3.34 -18.07
N GLN A 38 4.86 -2.48 -19.06
CA GLN A 38 5.70 -1.30 -19.26
C GLN A 38 5.19 -0.06 -18.53
N SER A 39 4.14 -0.20 -17.70
CA SER A 39 3.54 0.92 -16.95
C SER A 39 3.02 2.06 -17.87
N LEU A 40 2.49 1.71 -19.05
CA LEU A 40 2.04 2.69 -20.05
C LEU A 40 0.93 3.62 -19.54
N TYR A 41 0.18 3.24 -18.51
CA TYR A 41 -0.79 4.10 -17.83
C TYR A 41 -0.18 5.42 -17.33
N LEU A 42 1.14 5.46 -17.07
CA LEU A 42 1.82 6.68 -16.64
C LEU A 42 1.97 7.72 -17.77
N LEU A 43 1.77 7.30 -19.03
CA LEU A 43 1.68 8.23 -20.17
C LEU A 43 0.36 9.00 -20.20
N ASP A 44 -0.72 8.43 -19.61
CA ASP A 44 -2.05 9.04 -19.58
C ASP A 44 -2.20 10.08 -18.47
N VAL A 45 -1.17 10.22 -17.62
CA VAL A 45 -1.19 11.08 -16.43
C VAL A 45 -0.33 12.32 -16.68
N SER A 46 -0.86 13.53 -16.39
CA SER A 46 -0.05 14.75 -16.52
C SER A 46 1.11 14.77 -15.51
N PRO A 47 2.23 15.47 -15.81
CA PRO A 47 3.34 15.62 -14.85
C PRO A 47 2.91 16.17 -13.50
N ALA A 48 1.94 17.10 -13.47
CA ALA A 48 1.39 17.63 -12.23
C ALA A 48 0.66 16.58 -11.40
N ARG A 49 -0.12 15.68 -12.04
CA ARG A 49 -0.76 14.55 -11.37
C ARG A 49 0.26 13.55 -10.83
N LEU A 50 1.32 13.27 -11.60
CA LEU A 50 2.41 12.38 -11.15
C LEU A 50 3.04 12.92 -9.86
N LEU A 51 3.38 14.21 -9.82
CA LEU A 51 3.98 14.84 -8.64
C LEU A 51 3.00 14.90 -7.47
N LEU A 52 1.75 15.31 -7.70
CA LEU A 52 0.73 15.38 -6.65
C LEU A 52 0.48 14.00 -6.02
N GLY A 53 0.23 12.98 -6.84
CA GLY A 53 -0.01 11.63 -6.36
C GLY A 53 1.21 11.05 -5.64
N HIS A 54 2.42 11.35 -6.12
CA HIS A 54 3.67 10.98 -5.45
C HIS A 54 3.74 11.53 -4.02
N TYR A 55 3.60 12.84 -3.84
CA TYR A 55 3.73 13.45 -2.51
C TYR A 55 2.60 13.03 -1.56
N VAL A 56 1.37 12.97 -2.06
CA VAL A 56 0.22 12.54 -1.26
C VAL A 56 0.40 11.07 -0.84
N GLY A 57 0.76 10.18 -1.76
CA GLY A 57 0.91 8.77 -1.47
C GLY A 57 2.07 8.47 -0.53
N VAL A 58 3.25 9.07 -0.74
CA VAL A 58 4.40 8.92 0.17
C VAL A 58 4.05 9.38 1.58
N ALA A 59 3.45 10.57 1.72
CA ALA A 59 3.04 11.10 3.03
C ALA A 59 2.00 10.19 3.70
N ALA A 60 1.00 9.73 2.95
CA ALA A 60 -0.04 8.84 3.44
C ALA A 60 0.53 7.52 3.97
N ILE A 61 1.38 6.84 3.19
CA ILE A 61 1.98 5.56 3.60
C ILE A 61 2.82 5.72 4.87
N LEU A 62 3.58 6.81 5.02
CA LEU A 62 4.33 7.08 6.25
C LEU A 62 3.41 7.36 7.44
N MET A 63 2.28 8.04 7.23
CA MET A 63 1.28 8.26 8.29
C MET A 63 0.59 6.96 8.74
N GLU A 64 0.50 5.92 7.91
CA GLU A 64 -0.04 4.61 8.27
C GLU A 64 0.77 3.93 9.40
N ILE A 65 2.03 4.31 9.62
CA ILE A 65 2.85 3.81 10.74
C ILE A 65 2.15 4.10 12.09
N ALA A 66 1.43 5.22 12.21
CA ALA A 66 0.60 5.50 13.39
C ALA A 66 -0.53 4.48 13.56
N GLY A 67 -1.06 3.94 12.46
CA GLY A 67 -2.05 2.87 12.48
C GLY A 67 -1.47 1.54 12.98
N PHE A 68 -0.33 1.15 12.46
CA PHE A 68 0.36 -0.04 12.95
C PHE A 68 0.74 0.09 14.43
N TRP A 69 1.08 1.31 14.89
CA TRP A 69 1.27 1.56 16.31
C TRP A 69 -0.03 1.39 17.14
N SER A 70 -1.17 1.83 16.59
CA SER A 70 -2.48 1.58 17.21
C SER A 70 -2.76 0.08 17.39
N VAL A 71 -2.48 -0.71 16.34
CA VAL A 71 -2.65 -2.17 16.37
C VAL A 71 -1.66 -2.82 17.35
N TYR A 72 -0.40 -2.37 17.36
CA TYR A 72 0.59 -2.80 18.35
C TYR A 72 0.06 -2.65 19.79
N ARG A 73 -0.51 -1.50 20.12
CA ARG A 73 -1.09 -1.24 21.45
C ARG A 73 -2.24 -2.21 21.77
N ALA A 74 -3.05 -2.54 20.78
CA ALA A 74 -4.15 -3.49 20.94
C ALA A 74 -3.68 -4.97 21.05
N LEU A 75 -2.49 -5.28 20.54
CA LEU A 75 -1.86 -6.59 20.66
C LEU A 75 -1.03 -6.78 21.95
N GLN A 76 -0.72 -5.72 22.69
CA GLN A 76 0.12 -5.80 23.91
C GLN A 76 -0.33 -6.84 24.95
N PRO A 77 -1.64 -7.09 25.18
CA PRO A 77 -2.06 -8.16 26.10
C PRO A 77 -1.55 -9.56 25.71
N ALA A 78 -1.22 -9.79 24.43
CA ALA A 78 -0.63 -11.04 23.96
C ALA A 78 0.85 -11.23 24.37
N GLY A 79 1.49 -10.16 24.80
CA GLY A 79 2.90 -10.08 25.18
C GLY A 79 3.69 -9.12 24.29
N GLU A 80 4.55 -8.33 24.92
CA GLU A 80 5.30 -7.24 24.28
C GLU A 80 6.09 -7.68 23.03
N ARG A 81 6.73 -8.85 23.09
CA ARG A 81 7.52 -9.36 21.94
C ARG A 81 6.69 -9.53 20.68
N TYR A 82 5.47 -10.06 20.80
CA TYR A 82 4.60 -10.30 19.65
C TYR A 82 4.07 -8.97 19.07
N ALA A 83 3.62 -8.10 19.93
CA ALA A 83 3.12 -6.78 19.56
C ALA A 83 4.23 -5.96 18.87
N ARG A 84 5.44 -5.95 19.44
CA ARG A 84 6.60 -5.23 18.91
C ARG A 84 7.06 -5.80 17.57
N SER A 85 7.12 -7.13 17.42
CA SER A 85 7.46 -7.77 16.14
C SER A 85 6.47 -7.38 15.04
N PHE A 86 5.16 -7.41 15.34
CA PHE A 86 4.13 -6.94 14.40
C PHE A 86 4.39 -5.49 13.97
N PHE A 87 4.61 -4.59 14.94
CA PHE A 87 4.83 -3.17 14.65
C PHE A 87 6.08 -2.94 13.79
N LEU A 88 7.21 -3.54 14.15
CA LEU A 88 8.48 -3.34 13.46
C LEU A 88 8.44 -3.85 12.01
N VAL A 89 7.83 -5.02 11.79
CA VAL A 89 7.68 -5.59 10.44
C VAL A 89 6.83 -4.68 9.55
N ASN A 90 5.67 -4.22 10.08
CA ASN A 90 4.78 -3.39 9.29
C ASN A 90 5.31 -1.96 9.11
N ALA A 91 5.97 -1.37 10.11
CA ALA A 91 6.61 -0.06 9.98
C ALA A 91 7.74 -0.10 8.94
N PHE A 92 8.58 -1.15 8.95
CA PHE A 92 9.60 -1.36 7.94
C PHE A 92 8.98 -1.54 6.55
N GLY A 93 7.91 -2.36 6.44
CA GLY A 93 7.15 -2.53 5.21
C GLY A 93 6.58 -1.22 4.68
N ALA A 94 6.02 -0.36 5.54
CA ALA A 94 5.52 0.96 5.17
C ALA A 94 6.63 1.89 4.65
N MET A 95 7.82 1.89 5.27
CA MET A 95 8.96 2.67 4.77
C MET A 95 9.41 2.21 3.38
N LEU A 96 9.49 0.89 3.15
CA LEU A 96 9.79 0.34 1.83
C LEU A 96 8.68 0.62 0.83
N GLY A 97 7.41 0.54 1.25
CA GLY A 97 6.25 0.88 0.43
C GLY A 97 6.26 2.35 0.01
N ALA A 98 6.62 3.27 0.90
CA ALA A 98 6.77 4.69 0.57
C ALA A 98 7.91 4.92 -0.44
N ALA A 99 9.06 4.25 -0.25
CA ALA A 99 10.16 4.31 -1.20
C ALA A 99 9.78 3.71 -2.57
N PHE A 100 9.08 2.58 -2.59
CA PHE A 100 8.53 1.99 -3.81
C PHE A 100 7.55 2.94 -4.51
N HIS A 101 6.58 3.51 -3.78
CA HIS A 101 5.62 4.47 -4.31
C HIS A 101 6.33 5.70 -4.90
N ALA A 102 7.41 6.16 -4.28
CA ALA A 102 8.21 7.27 -4.77
C ALA A 102 8.81 7.02 -6.17
N THR A 103 9.05 5.77 -6.55
CA THR A 103 9.65 5.45 -7.87
C THR A 103 8.72 5.72 -9.05
N PHE A 104 7.40 5.76 -8.85
CA PHE A 104 6.45 5.94 -9.95
C PHE A 104 6.62 7.28 -10.68
N VAL A 105 6.94 8.35 -9.96
CA VAL A 105 7.16 9.68 -10.57
C VAL A 105 8.37 9.65 -11.51
N PHE A 106 9.45 8.98 -11.13
CA PHE A 106 10.66 8.86 -11.95
C PHE A 106 10.40 8.05 -13.21
N VAL A 107 9.74 6.89 -13.09
CA VAL A 107 9.33 6.06 -14.23
C VAL A 107 8.39 6.84 -15.15
N GLY A 108 7.37 7.50 -14.62
CA GLY A 108 6.41 8.26 -15.40
C GLY A 108 7.02 9.42 -16.16
N LEU A 109 7.86 10.23 -15.52
CA LEU A 109 8.54 11.35 -16.17
C LEU A 109 9.54 10.87 -17.25
N THR A 110 10.23 9.75 -16.99
CA THR A 110 11.16 9.15 -17.98
C THR A 110 10.40 8.66 -19.21
N LEU A 111 9.30 7.89 -19.02
CA LEU A 111 8.44 7.44 -20.15
C LEU A 111 7.87 8.60 -20.95
N GLN A 112 7.38 9.64 -20.29
CA GLN A 112 6.84 10.82 -20.96
C GLN A 112 7.93 11.60 -21.71
N THR A 113 9.15 11.64 -21.19
CA THR A 113 10.27 12.28 -21.87
C THR A 113 10.70 11.48 -23.09
N GLN A 114 10.85 10.17 -22.97
CA GLN A 114 11.15 9.26 -24.05
C GLN A 114 10.12 9.42 -25.20
N SER A 115 8.83 9.42 -24.88
CA SER A 115 7.77 9.55 -25.88
C SER A 115 7.79 10.87 -26.65
N ARG A 116 8.37 11.93 -26.08
CA ARG A 116 8.49 13.26 -26.70
C ARG A 116 9.76 13.43 -27.52
N VAL A 117 10.87 12.88 -27.02
CA VAL A 117 12.20 13.08 -27.65
C VAL A 117 12.41 12.08 -28.78
N GLY A 118 12.14 10.79 -28.56
CA GLY A 118 12.30 9.70 -29.53
C GLY A 118 13.68 9.58 -30.16
N GLY A 119 13.84 8.62 -31.06
CA GLY A 119 14.99 8.54 -31.95
C GLY A 119 16.30 8.12 -31.28
N ALA A 120 17.39 8.88 -31.47
CA ALA A 120 18.74 8.47 -31.08
C ALA A 120 18.97 8.26 -29.59
N ALA A 121 18.13 8.84 -28.73
CA ALA A 121 18.22 8.69 -27.26
C ALA A 121 17.39 7.52 -26.70
N ASP A 122 16.74 6.72 -27.55
CA ASP A 122 15.86 5.63 -27.07
C ASP A 122 16.61 4.56 -26.26
N ALA A 123 17.86 4.25 -26.63
CA ALA A 123 18.65 3.25 -25.91
C ALA A 123 18.92 3.66 -24.46
N GLU A 124 19.31 4.91 -24.24
CA GLU A 124 19.58 5.46 -22.90
C GLU A 124 18.33 5.49 -22.03
N PHE A 125 17.16 5.83 -22.60
CA PHE A 125 15.88 5.78 -21.88
C PHE A 125 15.47 4.36 -21.53
N ILE A 126 15.67 3.39 -22.43
CA ILE A 126 15.40 1.97 -22.16
C ILE A 126 16.26 1.47 -20.99
N ASP A 127 17.55 1.77 -20.98
CA ASP A 127 18.48 1.37 -19.92
C ASP A 127 18.12 2.03 -18.57
N LEU A 128 17.75 3.31 -18.60
CA LEU A 128 17.32 4.04 -17.43
C LEU A 128 16.00 3.43 -16.86
N LEU A 129 15.02 3.14 -17.70
CA LEU A 129 13.78 2.50 -17.29
C LEU A 129 14.01 1.09 -16.74
N ALA A 130 14.92 0.31 -17.32
CA ALA A 130 15.30 -1.00 -16.82
C ALA A 130 15.91 -0.89 -15.41
N SER A 131 16.76 0.11 -15.18
CA SER A 131 17.37 0.39 -13.89
C SER A 131 16.32 0.78 -12.84
N PHE A 132 15.37 1.67 -13.16
CA PHE A 132 14.26 2.02 -12.27
C PHE A 132 13.36 0.83 -11.97
N ASN A 133 13.05 0.00 -12.97
CA ASN A 133 12.24 -1.20 -12.74
C ASN A 133 12.95 -2.21 -11.84
N SER A 134 14.26 -2.39 -11.97
CA SER A 134 15.05 -3.22 -11.06
C SER A 134 15.00 -2.70 -9.62
N ALA A 135 15.18 -1.38 -9.42
CA ALA A 135 15.05 -0.75 -8.12
C ALA A 135 13.63 -0.91 -7.53
N ARG A 136 12.60 -0.76 -8.35
CA ARG A 136 11.18 -0.99 -7.94
C ARG A 136 10.95 -2.40 -7.44
N VAL A 137 11.43 -3.42 -8.16
CA VAL A 137 11.31 -4.82 -7.75
C VAL A 137 12.05 -5.05 -6.44
N GLY A 138 13.27 -4.51 -6.29
CA GLY A 138 14.06 -4.57 -5.07
C GLY A 138 13.37 -3.97 -3.84
N LEU A 139 12.51 -2.96 -4.02
CA LEU A 139 11.71 -2.36 -2.95
C LEU A 139 10.37 -3.08 -2.76
N ALA A 140 9.70 -3.47 -3.85
CA ALA A 140 8.38 -4.09 -3.80
C ALA A 140 8.40 -5.47 -3.13
N VAL A 141 9.39 -6.31 -3.46
CA VAL A 141 9.47 -7.68 -2.92
C VAL A 141 9.55 -7.68 -1.39
N PRO A 142 10.49 -6.98 -0.74
CA PRO A 142 10.53 -6.96 0.72
C PRO A 142 9.35 -6.20 1.35
N ALA A 143 8.76 -5.19 0.68
CA ALA A 143 7.54 -4.53 1.16
C ALA A 143 6.35 -5.49 1.19
N LEU A 144 6.12 -6.26 0.11
CA LEU A 144 5.08 -7.29 0.05
C LEU A 144 5.35 -8.42 1.05
N ALA A 145 6.60 -8.85 1.21
CA ALA A 145 6.98 -9.83 2.22
C ALA A 145 6.62 -9.34 3.63
N ALA A 146 6.82 -8.04 3.92
CA ALA A 146 6.44 -7.46 5.20
C ALA A 146 4.91 -7.47 5.41
N ILE A 147 4.11 -7.20 4.37
CA ILE A 147 2.64 -7.32 4.42
C ILE A 147 2.24 -8.76 4.76
N VAL A 148 2.83 -9.76 4.09
CA VAL A 148 2.54 -11.18 4.34
C VAL A 148 2.92 -11.57 5.76
N VAL A 149 4.16 -11.31 6.16
CA VAL A 149 4.67 -11.67 7.50
C VAL A 149 3.90 -10.93 8.60
N GLY A 150 3.64 -9.63 8.43
CA GLY A 150 2.86 -8.82 9.37
C GLY A 150 1.43 -9.33 9.52
N SER A 151 0.78 -9.70 8.41
CA SER A 151 -0.58 -10.25 8.41
C SER A 151 -0.65 -11.62 9.08
N LEU A 152 0.32 -12.50 8.82
CA LEU A 152 0.41 -13.81 9.49
C LEU A 152 0.67 -13.66 10.99
N LEU A 153 1.58 -12.77 11.40
CA LEU A 153 1.81 -12.46 12.80
C LEU A 153 0.53 -11.96 13.48
N PHE A 154 -0.18 -11.01 12.86
CA PHE A 154 -1.45 -10.51 13.37
C PHE A 154 -2.48 -11.62 13.53
N ALA A 155 -2.66 -12.45 12.50
CA ALA A 155 -3.62 -13.54 12.51
C ALA A 155 -3.32 -14.56 13.63
N LEU A 156 -2.06 -15.04 13.69
CA LEU A 156 -1.65 -16.02 14.70
C LEU A 156 -1.79 -15.46 16.12
N VAL A 157 -1.35 -14.23 16.36
CA VAL A 157 -1.44 -13.60 17.68
C VAL A 157 -2.90 -13.42 18.08
N THR A 158 -3.76 -12.94 17.16
CA THR A 158 -5.18 -12.71 17.44
C THR A 158 -5.96 -14.00 17.70
N LEU A 159 -5.60 -15.11 17.03
CA LEU A 159 -6.21 -16.42 17.23
C LEU A 159 -5.77 -17.10 18.52
N LEU A 160 -4.46 -17.05 18.81
CA LEU A 160 -3.82 -17.92 19.81
C LEU A 160 -3.55 -17.22 21.16
N ARG A 161 -3.67 -15.90 21.23
CA ARG A 161 -3.31 -15.11 22.40
C ARG A 161 -4.42 -14.14 22.81
N PRO A 162 -4.48 -13.71 24.07
CA PRO A 162 -5.39 -12.64 24.50
C PRO A 162 -4.96 -11.32 23.84
N THR A 163 -5.90 -10.66 23.16
CA THR A 163 -5.72 -9.33 22.56
C THR A 163 -6.97 -8.48 22.79
N LEU A 164 -6.91 -7.19 22.50
CA LEU A 164 -8.11 -6.35 22.47
C LEU A 164 -9.00 -6.60 21.25
N TYR A 165 -8.59 -7.48 20.34
CA TYR A 165 -9.37 -7.88 19.16
C TYR A 165 -10.16 -9.16 19.39
N PRO A 166 -11.37 -9.28 18.82
CA PRO A 166 -12.06 -10.56 18.73
C PRO A 166 -11.35 -11.48 17.74
N ARG A 167 -11.48 -12.81 17.91
CA ARG A 167 -10.77 -13.79 17.09
C ARG A 167 -11.08 -13.71 15.59
N TRP A 168 -12.28 -13.27 15.21
CA TRP A 168 -12.65 -13.11 13.80
C TRP A 168 -11.78 -12.07 13.07
N MET A 169 -11.19 -11.12 13.80
CA MET A 169 -10.25 -10.15 13.21
C MET A 169 -9.01 -10.80 12.58
N ALA A 170 -8.70 -12.03 12.91
CA ALA A 170 -7.54 -12.75 12.35
C ALA A 170 -7.58 -12.83 10.82
N VAL A 171 -8.77 -12.92 10.22
CA VAL A 171 -8.93 -12.91 8.74
C VAL A 171 -9.05 -11.51 8.16
N CYS A 172 -9.40 -10.53 8.99
CA CYS A 172 -9.51 -9.11 8.61
C CYS A 172 -8.14 -8.42 8.78
N ASN A 173 -7.15 -8.80 7.99
CA ASN A 173 -5.80 -8.26 7.99
C ASN A 173 -5.42 -7.76 6.58
N PRO A 174 -4.31 -7.03 6.41
CA PRO A 174 -3.93 -6.47 5.11
C PRO A 174 -3.86 -7.51 3.99
N LEU A 175 -3.31 -8.70 4.24
CA LEU A 175 -3.24 -9.77 3.24
C LEU A 175 -4.64 -10.30 2.89
N GLY A 176 -5.50 -10.52 3.88
CA GLY A 176 -6.86 -11.01 3.65
C GLY A 176 -7.67 -10.04 2.78
N PHE A 177 -7.61 -8.74 3.08
CA PHE A 177 -8.27 -7.72 2.26
C PHE A 177 -7.61 -7.57 0.88
N LEU A 178 -6.29 -7.66 0.77
CA LEU A 178 -5.59 -7.62 -0.52
C LEU A 178 -6.02 -8.78 -1.43
N LEU A 179 -6.12 -10.00 -0.90
CA LEU A 179 -6.60 -11.16 -1.65
C LEU A 179 -8.06 -10.98 -2.07
N LEU A 180 -8.92 -10.41 -1.22
CA LEU A 180 -10.30 -10.07 -1.57
C LEU A 180 -10.35 -9.08 -2.74
N ILE A 181 -9.55 -8.00 -2.69
CA ILE A 181 -9.50 -6.99 -3.75
C ILE A 181 -9.02 -7.61 -5.07
N ILE A 182 -7.95 -8.42 -5.03
CA ILE A 182 -7.46 -9.14 -6.21
C ILE A 182 -8.56 -10.06 -6.77
N GLY A 183 -9.22 -10.83 -5.91
CA GLY A 183 -10.35 -11.67 -6.32
C GLY A 183 -11.47 -10.88 -7.00
N LEU A 184 -11.81 -9.70 -6.47
CA LEU A 184 -12.81 -8.82 -7.08
C LEU A 184 -12.36 -8.30 -8.47
N THR A 185 -11.09 -7.97 -8.67
CA THR A 185 -10.60 -7.55 -9.99
C THR A 185 -10.65 -8.66 -11.03
N LEU A 186 -10.50 -9.92 -10.60
CA LEU A 186 -10.60 -11.09 -11.49
C LEU A 186 -12.06 -11.39 -11.90
N VAL A 187 -13.00 -11.23 -10.96
CA VAL A 187 -14.44 -11.51 -11.20
C VAL A 187 -15.13 -10.34 -11.92
N LEU A 188 -14.70 -9.11 -11.64
CA LEU A 188 -15.25 -7.87 -12.17
C LEU A 188 -14.15 -7.06 -12.87
N PRO A 189 -13.72 -7.42 -14.09
CA PRO A 189 -12.57 -6.79 -14.76
C PRO A 189 -12.70 -5.26 -14.91
N ALA A 190 -13.92 -4.74 -15.07
CA ALA A 190 -14.13 -3.28 -15.12
C ALA A 190 -13.71 -2.56 -13.84
N SER A 191 -13.74 -3.23 -12.68
CA SER A 191 -13.31 -2.66 -11.41
C SER A 191 -11.78 -2.52 -11.31
N ALA A 192 -11.03 -3.23 -12.16
CA ALA A 192 -9.56 -3.21 -12.13
C ALA A 192 -8.98 -1.81 -12.35
N LEU A 193 -9.65 -0.94 -13.12
CA LEU A 193 -9.22 0.44 -13.34
C LEU A 193 -9.08 1.27 -12.05
N VAL A 194 -9.84 0.90 -11.02
CA VAL A 194 -9.85 1.57 -9.72
C VAL A 194 -9.17 0.70 -8.65
N LEU A 195 -9.51 -0.59 -8.60
CA LEU A 195 -9.08 -1.48 -7.53
C LEU A 195 -7.62 -1.89 -7.65
N ALA A 196 -7.11 -2.13 -8.86
CA ALA A 196 -5.72 -2.58 -9.01
C ALA A 196 -4.69 -1.51 -8.58
N PRO A 197 -4.79 -0.24 -9.01
CA PRO A 197 -3.89 0.82 -8.56
C PRO A 197 -3.92 1.03 -7.05
N THR A 198 -5.09 0.88 -6.41
CA THR A 198 -5.30 1.21 -5.00
C THR A 198 -5.21 0.02 -4.06
N ALA A 199 -4.95 -1.18 -4.57
CA ALA A 199 -5.16 -2.44 -3.85
C ALA A 199 -4.49 -2.49 -2.46
N ILE A 200 -3.26 -2.01 -2.34
CA ILE A 200 -2.51 -2.03 -1.07
C ILE A 200 -3.10 -1.01 -0.09
N ASN A 201 -3.23 0.27 -0.48
CA ASN A 201 -3.78 1.31 0.39
C ASN A 201 -5.25 1.05 0.73
N LEU A 202 -6.03 0.48 -0.19
CA LEU A 202 -7.41 0.05 0.08
C LEU A 202 -7.45 -1.12 1.08
N SER A 203 -6.54 -2.08 0.98
CA SER A 203 -6.44 -3.17 1.96
C SER A 203 -6.10 -2.64 3.36
N HIS A 204 -5.21 -1.66 3.47
CA HIS A 204 -4.88 -0.98 4.72
C HIS A 204 -6.06 -0.16 5.24
N LEU A 205 -6.79 0.56 4.37
CA LEU A 205 -8.01 1.29 4.73
C LEU A 205 -9.06 0.37 5.38
N LEU A 206 -9.34 -0.77 4.76
CA LEU A 206 -10.27 -1.77 5.28
C LEU A 206 -9.77 -2.35 6.60
N PHE A 207 -8.48 -2.68 6.69
CA PHE A 207 -7.87 -3.21 7.90
C PHE A 207 -7.93 -2.20 9.06
N PHE A 208 -7.49 -0.97 8.88
CA PHE A 208 -7.49 0.03 9.94
C PHE A 208 -8.92 0.41 10.36
N SER A 209 -9.87 0.44 9.43
CA SER A 209 -11.28 0.63 9.72
C SER A 209 -11.82 -0.50 10.62
N ALA A 210 -11.62 -1.75 10.20
CA ALA A 210 -12.04 -2.92 10.98
C ALA A 210 -11.34 -2.95 12.35
N ALA A 211 -10.03 -2.69 12.41
CA ALA A 211 -9.26 -2.68 13.65
C ALA A 211 -9.72 -1.59 14.62
N THR A 212 -10.02 -0.38 14.12
CA THR A 212 -10.49 0.75 14.95
C THR A 212 -11.87 0.49 15.53
N LEU A 213 -12.75 -0.16 14.73
CA LEU A 213 -14.11 -0.50 15.17
C LEU A 213 -14.15 -1.70 16.13
N ALA A 214 -13.30 -2.71 15.86
CA ALA A 214 -13.31 -3.97 16.60
C ALA A 214 -12.58 -3.92 17.95
N VAL A 215 -11.79 -2.87 18.23
CA VAL A 215 -11.03 -2.78 19.49
C VAL A 215 -11.99 -2.71 20.69
N ARG A 216 -11.88 -3.70 21.62
CA ARG A 216 -12.71 -3.82 22.81
C ARG A 216 -12.24 -2.88 23.92
N SER A 217 -13.18 -2.48 24.77
CA SER A 217 -12.86 -1.89 26.07
C SER A 217 -12.21 -2.99 26.94
N ALA A 218 -11.02 -2.75 27.45
CA ALA A 218 -10.42 -3.62 28.47
C ALA A 218 -11.14 -3.50 29.80
#